data_32812d9db58566b4c04087ee02041120
#
_entry.id   32812d9db58566b4c04087ee02041120
#
_cell.length_a   1.000
_cell.length_b   1.000
_cell.length_c   1.000
_cell.angle_alpha   90.00
_cell.angle_beta   90.00
_cell.angle_gamma   90.00
#
_symmetry.space_group_name_H-M   'P 1'
#
loop_
_entity.id
_entity.type
_entity.pdbx_description
1 polymer ?
#
loop_
_entity_poly.entity_id
_entity_poly.type
_entity_poly.pdbx_seq_one_letter_code
_entity_poly.pdbx_strand_id
1 'polypeptide(L)'
;MPYMLVRHRVKKYATWKRAFDEDAEARKAAGCLGGQLFRNHDDPEDVMVLLAWDSADKARAFSRSTPVRDVMDAAGVIGVPSIVFLGDTERVEV
;
A
#
# COMPACT_ATOMS: atom_id res chain seq x y z
N MET A 1 7.56 4.30 -14.88
CA MET A 1 7.30 3.24 -13.87
C MET A 1 6.04 3.60 -13.10
N PRO A 2 5.05 2.73 -13.05
CA PRO A 2 3.81 3.03 -12.31
C PRO A 2 3.98 2.82 -10.81
N TYR A 3 3.20 3.58 -10.07
CA TYR A 3 3.15 3.50 -8.62
C TYR A 3 1.70 3.34 -8.16
N MET A 4 1.54 2.77 -6.98
CA MET A 4 0.25 2.73 -6.30
C MET A 4 0.44 3.38 -4.94
N LEU A 5 -0.38 4.39 -4.64
CA LEU A 5 -0.39 5.06 -3.35
C LEU A 5 -1.63 4.60 -2.59
N VAL A 6 -1.41 4.00 -1.44
CA VAL A 6 -2.49 3.54 -0.56
C VAL A 6 -2.45 4.35 0.72
N ARG A 7 -3.58 4.90 1.13
CA ARG A 7 -3.73 5.58 2.41
C ARG A 7 -4.89 4.98 3.17
N HIS A 8 -4.66 4.59 4.41
CA HIS A 8 -5.70 4.04 5.27
C HIS A 8 -5.36 4.26 6.74
N ARG A 9 -6.39 4.20 7.56
CA ARG A 9 -6.23 4.20 9.00
C ARG A 9 -6.19 2.78 9.51
N VAL A 10 -5.40 2.57 10.56
CA VAL A 10 -5.29 1.25 11.20
C VAL A 10 -5.62 1.38 12.68
N LYS A 11 -6.12 0.30 13.27
CA LYS A 11 -6.44 0.28 14.70
C LYS A 11 -5.18 0.33 15.55
N LYS A 12 -4.15 -0.41 15.13
CA LYS A 12 -2.89 -0.51 15.84
C LYS A 12 -1.77 -0.72 14.84
N TYR A 13 -0.87 0.23 14.77
CA TYR A 13 0.20 0.23 13.77
C TYR A 13 1.05 -1.05 13.84
N ALA A 14 1.49 -1.46 15.03
CA ALA A 14 2.38 -2.61 15.16
C ALA A 14 1.75 -3.90 14.62
N THR A 15 0.46 -4.11 14.86
CA THR A 15 -0.28 -5.26 14.34
C THR A 15 -0.39 -5.19 12.83
N TRP A 16 -0.75 -4.02 12.30
CA TRP A 16 -0.85 -3.80 10.86
C TRP A 16 0.50 -4.01 10.17
N LYS A 17 1.57 -3.44 10.73
CA LYS A 17 2.91 -3.54 10.15
C LYS A 17 3.39 -4.99 10.04
N ARG A 18 3.11 -5.80 11.05
CA ARG A 18 3.45 -7.21 11.02
C ARG A 18 2.72 -7.94 9.88
N ALA A 19 1.43 -7.72 9.75
CA ALA A 19 0.64 -8.32 8.68
C ALA A 19 1.10 -7.83 7.30
N PHE A 20 1.44 -6.54 7.19
CA PHE A 20 1.96 -5.96 5.96
C PHE A 20 3.28 -6.63 5.56
N ASP A 21 4.19 -6.82 6.51
CA ASP A 21 5.47 -7.45 6.23
C ASP A 21 5.30 -8.93 5.85
N GLU A 22 4.39 -9.65 6.48
CA GLU A 22 4.10 -11.05 6.17
C GLU A 22 3.56 -11.23 4.76
N ASP A 23 2.93 -10.21 4.20
CA ASP A 23 2.36 -10.24 2.85
C ASP A 23 3.37 -9.85 1.74
N ALA A 24 4.63 -9.62 2.09
CA ALA A 24 5.65 -9.15 1.15
C ALA A 24 5.84 -10.08 -0.04
N GLU A 25 5.85 -11.39 0.18
CA GLU A 25 6.04 -12.37 -0.91
C GLU A 25 4.86 -12.34 -1.89
N ALA A 26 3.64 -12.17 -1.40
CA ALA A 26 2.47 -12.06 -2.25
C ALA A 26 2.53 -10.80 -3.12
N ARG A 27 2.97 -9.67 -2.56
CA ARG A 27 3.17 -8.43 -3.33
C ARG A 27 4.22 -8.62 -4.41
N LYS A 28 5.35 -9.21 -4.06
CA LYS A 28 6.44 -9.47 -5.01
C LYS A 28 5.99 -10.36 -6.15
N ALA A 29 5.28 -11.44 -5.83
CA ALA A 29 4.76 -12.36 -6.84
C ALA A 29 3.75 -11.68 -7.78
N ALA A 30 3.01 -10.68 -7.28
CA ALA A 30 2.04 -9.95 -8.07
C ALA A 30 2.66 -8.85 -8.96
N GLY A 31 3.95 -8.58 -8.82
CA GLY A 31 4.65 -7.60 -9.64
C GLY A 31 5.09 -6.32 -8.91
N CYS A 32 4.99 -6.28 -7.59
CA CYS A 32 5.46 -5.15 -6.80
C CYS A 32 6.99 -5.14 -6.75
N LEU A 33 7.56 -3.98 -6.96
CA LEU A 33 9.02 -3.78 -6.99
C LEU A 33 9.56 -3.18 -5.70
N GLY A 34 8.69 -2.92 -4.72
CA GLY A 34 9.06 -2.28 -3.47
C GLY A 34 8.59 -0.85 -3.40
N GLY A 35 8.94 -0.14 -2.36
CA GLY A 35 8.51 1.24 -2.20
C GLY A 35 8.82 1.80 -0.81
N GLN A 36 7.97 2.69 -0.35
CA GLN A 36 8.15 3.40 0.92
C GLN A 36 6.87 3.42 1.72
N LEU A 37 7.04 3.36 3.02
CA LEU A 37 5.96 3.44 4.00
C LEU A 37 6.07 4.76 4.75
N PHE A 38 4.96 5.47 4.84
CA PHE A 38 4.88 6.74 5.57
C PHE A 38 3.80 6.65 6.65
N ARG A 39 4.03 7.33 7.73
CA ARG A 39 3.00 7.56 8.76
C ARG A 39 2.75 9.06 8.85
N ASN A 40 1.51 9.46 9.01
CA ASN A 40 1.17 10.86 9.21
C ASN A 40 1.89 11.38 10.46
N HIS A 41 2.58 12.50 10.32
CA HIS A 41 3.37 13.08 11.41
C HIS A 41 2.50 13.37 12.66
N ASP A 42 1.26 13.79 12.44
CA ASP A 42 0.35 14.18 13.51
C ASP A 42 -0.57 13.05 13.96
N ASP A 43 -0.62 11.95 13.20
CA ASP A 43 -1.48 10.80 13.48
C ASP A 43 -0.81 9.51 13.00
N PRO A 44 -0.04 8.85 13.90
CA PRO A 44 0.75 7.67 13.50
C PRO A 44 -0.06 6.47 13.03
N GLU A 45 -1.38 6.48 13.21
CA GLU A 45 -2.26 5.41 12.74
C GLU A 45 -2.88 5.71 11.37
N ASP A 46 -2.56 6.85 10.78
CA ASP A 46 -2.87 7.20 9.40
C ASP A 46 -1.64 6.85 8.56
N VAL A 47 -1.75 5.78 7.77
CA VAL A 47 -0.62 5.15 7.10
C VAL A 47 -0.72 5.32 5.59
N MET A 48 0.41 5.64 4.96
CA MET A 48 0.51 5.76 3.51
C MET A 48 1.60 4.84 3.00
N VAL A 49 1.30 4.08 1.95
CA VAL A 49 2.26 3.18 1.32
C VAL A 49 2.38 3.54 -0.15
N LEU A 50 3.59 3.85 -0.59
CA LEU A 50 3.88 4.13 -1.99
C LEU A 50 4.66 2.95 -2.56
N LEU A 51 4.04 2.21 -3.47
CA LEU A 51 4.63 1.00 -4.04
C LEU A 51 4.84 1.15 -5.55
N ALA A 52 6.04 0.84 -6.01
CA ALA A 52 6.35 0.76 -7.43
C ALA A 52 5.93 -0.62 -7.98
N TRP A 53 5.45 -0.65 -9.22
CA TRP A 53 4.95 -1.85 -9.85
C TRP A 53 5.54 -2.07 -11.22
N ASP A 54 5.60 -3.34 -11.61
CA ASP A 54 6.02 -3.76 -12.95
C ASP A 54 5.09 -3.20 -14.04
N SER A 55 3.78 -3.19 -13.76
CA SER A 55 2.81 -2.57 -14.64
C SER A 55 1.60 -2.04 -13.86
N ALA A 56 0.90 -1.06 -14.43
CA ALA A 56 -0.32 -0.52 -13.83
C ALA A 56 -1.42 -1.58 -13.75
N ASP A 57 -1.52 -2.46 -14.74
CA ASP A 57 -2.52 -3.52 -14.75
C ASP A 57 -2.31 -4.50 -13.60
N LYS A 58 -1.07 -4.85 -13.31
CA LYS A 58 -0.73 -5.72 -12.17
C LYS A 58 -1.07 -5.05 -10.84
N ALA A 59 -0.78 -3.76 -10.71
CA ALA A 59 -1.13 -3.00 -9.52
C ALA A 59 -2.64 -2.98 -9.30
N ARG A 60 -3.42 -2.71 -10.34
CA ARG A 60 -4.89 -2.70 -10.27
C ARG A 60 -5.45 -4.07 -9.91
N ALA A 61 -4.93 -5.13 -10.54
CA ALA A 61 -5.37 -6.49 -10.26
C ALA A 61 -5.12 -6.85 -8.79
N PHE A 62 -3.94 -6.51 -8.27
CA PHE A 62 -3.60 -6.78 -6.88
C PHE A 62 -4.56 -6.05 -5.93
N SER A 63 -4.82 -4.77 -6.17
CA SER A 63 -5.68 -3.96 -5.29
C SER A 63 -7.13 -4.46 -5.23
N ARG A 64 -7.58 -5.19 -6.25
CA ARG A 64 -8.94 -5.73 -6.34
C ARG A 64 -9.05 -7.17 -5.86
N SER A 65 -7.94 -7.82 -5.54
CA SER A 65 -7.96 -9.24 -5.19
C SER A 65 -8.63 -9.46 -3.84
N THR A 66 -9.41 -10.53 -3.72
CA THR A 66 -10.05 -10.92 -2.46
C THR A 66 -9.03 -11.19 -1.35
N PRO A 67 -7.91 -11.90 -1.61
CA PRO A 67 -6.89 -12.10 -0.58
C PRO A 67 -6.35 -10.81 0.03
N VAL A 68 -6.17 -9.76 -0.79
CA VAL A 68 -5.68 -8.47 -0.28
C VAL A 68 -6.71 -7.83 0.65
N ARG A 69 -8.00 -7.89 0.29
CA ARG A 69 -9.08 -7.37 1.15
C ARG A 69 -9.12 -8.10 2.49
N ASP A 70 -9.01 -9.42 2.45
CA ASP A 70 -9.02 -10.24 3.65
C ASP A 70 -7.83 -9.91 4.56
N VAL A 71 -6.66 -9.72 3.98
CA VAL A 71 -5.45 -9.33 4.72
C VAL A 71 -5.64 -7.96 5.38
N MET A 72 -6.21 -6.99 4.66
CA MET A 72 -6.48 -5.66 5.21
C MET A 72 -7.44 -5.72 6.40
N ASP A 73 -8.52 -6.47 6.27
CA ASP A 73 -9.51 -6.63 7.35
C ASP A 73 -8.87 -7.27 8.58
N ALA A 74 -8.12 -8.35 8.38
CA ALA A 74 -7.43 -9.04 9.46
C ALA A 74 -6.34 -8.19 10.11
N ALA A 75 -5.70 -7.31 9.33
CA ALA A 75 -4.66 -6.40 9.81
C ALA A 75 -5.21 -5.19 10.59
N GLY A 76 -6.53 -5.02 10.62
CA GLY A 76 -7.16 -3.94 11.38
C GLY A 76 -7.26 -2.62 10.63
N VAL A 77 -7.37 -2.66 9.31
CA VAL A 77 -7.64 -1.46 8.51
C VAL A 77 -9.05 -0.96 8.80
N ILE A 78 -9.19 0.33 9.08
CA ILE A 78 -10.45 0.97 9.42
C ILE A 78 -10.96 1.75 8.21
N GLY A 79 -12.23 1.53 7.87
CA GLY A 79 -12.87 2.25 6.77
C GLY A 79 -12.38 1.77 5.40
N VAL A 80 -12.61 2.61 4.39
CA VAL A 80 -12.27 2.31 3.00
C VAL A 80 -10.91 2.92 2.69
N PRO A 81 -9.92 2.13 2.26
CA PRO A 81 -8.62 2.68 1.83
C PRO A 81 -8.77 3.62 0.63
N SER A 82 -7.98 4.68 0.61
CA SER A 82 -7.81 5.50 -0.58
C SER A 82 -6.67 4.90 -1.41
N ILE A 83 -6.95 4.57 -2.67
CA ILE A 83 -5.97 3.98 -3.56
C ILE A 83 -5.88 4.82 -4.82
N VAL A 84 -4.68 5.30 -5.13
CA VAL A 84 -4.42 6.12 -6.31
C VAL A 84 -3.31 5.44 -7.13
N PHE A 85 -3.54 5.32 -8.44
CA PHE A 85 -2.53 4.78 -9.34
C PHE A 85 -1.82 5.96 -10.02
N LEU A 86 -0.50 6.02 -9.85
CA LEU A 86 0.34 7.10 -10.31
C LEU A 86 1.15 6.66 -11.52
N GLY A 87 1.24 7.53 -12.50
CA GLY A 87 2.02 7.27 -13.71
C GLY A 87 3.40 7.88 -13.64
N ASP A 88 3.65 8.85 -14.51
CA ASP A 88 4.96 9.48 -14.64
C ASP A 88 5.32 10.31 -13.41
N THR A 89 6.60 10.37 -13.13
CA THR A 89 7.12 11.18 -12.04
C THR A 89 8.09 12.22 -12.58
N GLU A 90 8.13 13.37 -11.93
CA GLU A 90 9.10 14.41 -12.18
C GLU A 90 9.76 14.81 -10.87
N ARG A 91 11.03 15.11 -10.93
CA ARG A 91 11.73 15.64 -9.78
C ARG A 91 11.38 17.12 -9.62
N VAL A 92 11.06 17.53 -8.41
CA VAL A 92 10.75 18.93 -8.09
C VAL A 92 11.94 19.55 -7.39
N GLU A 93 12.44 20.63 -7.97
CA GLU A 93 13.47 21.44 -7.32
C GLU A 93 12.80 22.48 -6.42
N VAL A 94 13.44 22.76 -5.32
CA VAL A 94 12.91 23.69 -4.32
C VAL A 94 12.94 25.13 -4.81
#